data_37ac4ed7f21f30ba537fc49d8264ba37
#
_entry.id   37ac4ed7f21f30ba537fc49d8264ba37
#
_cell.length_a   1.000
_cell.length_b   1.000
_cell.length_c   1.000
_cell.angle_alpha   90.00
_cell.angle_beta   90.00
_cell.angle_gamma   90.00
#
_symmetry.space_group_name_H-M   'P 1'
#
loop_
_entity.id
_entity.type
_entity.pdbx_description
1 polymer ?
#
loop_
_entity_poly.entity_id
_entity_poly.type
_entity_poly.pdbx_seq_one_letter_code
_entity_poly.pdbx_strand_id
1 'polypeptide(L)'
;MHLKNFLKMTKKNNILIKLALILFLFTNSVKALDNSDLVIGEKDSKITIEIYSSLTCPHCAKVHLEVLPGLISNFTKNGEAKIILKDFPLDLSALNAAKIARCVSKEKMLEFLDRIYLKQSEWTRGKNILEINEKIKKISSNFGIDDQKFDLCLADEKNEELILQSRIDGSKKHSINSTPTIIINNKKYSDNYTVKDISKYIEKIK
;
A
#
# COMPACT_ATOMS: atom_id res chain seq x y z
N MET A 1 2.51 -47.54 50.86
CA MET A 1 1.41 -46.67 50.33
C MET A 1 1.87 -45.37 49.66
N HIS A 2 3.15 -44.95 49.84
CA HIS A 2 3.64 -43.68 49.30
C HIS A 2 4.11 -43.67 47.83
N LEU A 3 4.55 -44.78 47.28
CA LEU A 3 5.12 -44.85 45.94
C LEU A 3 4.09 -44.70 44.81
N LYS A 4 2.84 -45.19 45.01
CA LYS A 4 1.76 -45.05 44.01
C LYS A 4 1.25 -43.62 43.86
N ASN A 5 1.34 -42.78 44.87
CA ASN A 5 0.93 -41.37 44.81
C ASN A 5 1.96 -40.49 44.07
N PHE A 6 3.25 -40.83 44.16
CA PHE A 6 4.33 -40.13 43.48
C PHE A 6 4.26 -40.34 41.94
N LEU A 7 3.99 -41.54 41.50
CA LEU A 7 3.84 -41.88 40.06
C LEU A 7 2.57 -41.26 39.44
N LYS A 8 1.54 -41.01 40.22
CA LYS A 8 0.31 -40.35 39.76
C LYS A 8 0.50 -38.82 39.58
N MET A 9 1.32 -38.20 40.42
CA MET A 9 1.65 -36.76 40.32
C MET A 9 2.53 -36.44 39.10
N THR A 10 3.53 -37.29 38.81
CA THR A 10 4.44 -37.09 37.66
C THR A 10 3.69 -37.26 36.33
N LYS A 11 2.73 -38.17 36.25
CA LYS A 11 1.90 -38.40 35.05
C LYS A 11 0.96 -37.23 34.77
N LYS A 12 0.41 -36.61 35.82
CA LYS A 12 -0.48 -35.44 35.71
C LYS A 12 0.28 -34.15 35.24
N ASN A 13 1.51 -33.96 35.75
CA ASN A 13 2.38 -32.84 35.34
C ASN A 13 2.83 -32.96 33.86
N ASN A 14 3.13 -34.19 33.41
CA ASN A 14 3.49 -34.45 32.01
C ASN A 14 2.34 -34.15 31.02
N ILE A 15 1.07 -34.36 31.44
CA ILE A 15 -0.09 -34.03 30.61
C ILE A 15 -0.29 -32.56 30.54
N LEU A 16 -0.16 -31.82 31.63
CA LEU A 16 -0.26 -30.36 31.67
C LEU A 16 0.83 -29.65 30.86
N ILE A 17 2.08 -30.20 30.94
CA ILE A 17 3.21 -29.68 30.13
C ILE A 17 2.98 -29.94 28.63
N LYS A 18 2.46 -31.14 28.27
CA LYS A 18 2.11 -31.44 26.87
C LYS A 18 0.95 -30.58 26.36
N LEU A 19 -0.07 -30.30 27.18
CA LEU A 19 -1.15 -29.38 26.80
C LEU A 19 -0.65 -27.92 26.63
N ALA A 20 0.23 -27.48 27.53
CA ALA A 20 0.85 -26.16 27.42
C ALA A 20 1.75 -26.02 26.17
N LEU A 21 2.50 -27.09 25.82
CA LEU A 21 3.32 -27.12 24.59
C LEU A 21 2.45 -27.10 23.31
N ILE A 22 1.31 -27.77 23.32
CA ILE A 22 0.39 -27.78 22.17
C ILE A 22 -0.28 -26.40 22.03
N LEU A 23 -0.62 -25.72 23.13
CA LEU A 23 -1.18 -24.36 23.08
C LEU A 23 -0.17 -23.33 22.54
N PHE A 24 1.12 -23.54 22.77
CA PHE A 24 2.18 -22.65 22.29
C PHE A 24 2.47 -22.80 20.78
N LEU A 25 2.07 -23.93 20.17
CA LEU A 25 2.27 -24.17 18.73
C LEU A 25 1.17 -23.52 17.85
N PHE A 26 0.10 -23.02 18.45
CA PHE A 26 -0.99 -22.34 17.75
C PHE A 26 -0.92 -20.79 17.83
N THR A 27 0.22 -20.22 18.21
CA THR A 27 0.43 -18.79 17.95
C THR A 27 0.63 -18.62 16.44
N ASN A 28 -0.47 -18.60 15.70
CA ASN A 28 -0.47 -18.09 14.35
C ASN A 28 0.11 -16.67 14.44
N SER A 29 1.35 -16.50 13.98
CA SER A 29 1.91 -15.17 13.76
C SER A 29 1.00 -14.49 12.75
N VAL A 30 0.06 -13.70 13.24
CA VAL A 30 -0.65 -12.74 12.41
C VAL A 30 0.44 -11.84 11.86
N LYS A 31 0.80 -12.07 10.61
CA LYS A 31 1.77 -11.22 9.91
C LYS A 31 1.15 -9.84 9.89
N ALA A 32 1.72 -8.90 10.65
CA ALA A 32 1.25 -7.52 10.66
C ALA A 32 1.23 -7.04 9.21
N LEU A 33 0.11 -6.46 8.79
CA LEU A 33 0.00 -5.82 7.47
C LEU A 33 1.08 -4.73 7.39
N ASP A 34 1.94 -4.84 6.38
CA ASP A 34 2.92 -3.79 6.07
C ASP A 34 2.19 -2.66 5.34
N ASN A 35 1.69 -1.70 6.11
CA ASN A 35 0.97 -0.53 5.63
C ASN A 35 1.89 0.59 5.12
N SER A 36 3.18 0.31 4.88
CA SER A 36 4.12 1.28 4.32
C SER A 36 3.79 1.64 2.86
N ASP A 37 4.32 2.77 2.39
CA ASP A 37 4.23 3.15 0.98
C ASP A 37 4.79 2.07 0.05
N LEU A 38 4.27 1.98 -1.18
CA LEU A 38 4.82 1.10 -2.20
C LEU A 38 6.11 1.69 -2.75
N VAL A 39 7.21 0.98 -2.55
CA VAL A 39 8.54 1.33 -3.10
C VAL A 39 8.88 0.37 -4.23
N ILE A 40 9.27 0.91 -5.38
CA ILE A 40 9.68 0.18 -6.58
C ILE A 40 11.13 0.54 -6.88
N GLY A 41 12.00 -0.46 -6.97
CA GLY A 41 13.44 -0.29 -7.14
C GLY A 41 14.22 -0.56 -5.86
N GLU A 42 15.54 -0.39 -5.93
CA GLU A 42 16.45 -0.69 -4.82
C GLU A 42 16.40 0.40 -3.75
N LYS A 43 16.42 -0.01 -2.47
CA LYS A 43 16.32 0.91 -1.33
C LYS A 43 17.39 2.00 -1.32
N ASP A 44 18.60 1.65 -1.73
CA ASP A 44 19.78 2.51 -1.68
C ASP A 44 20.06 3.25 -2.99
N SER A 45 19.08 3.27 -3.93
CA SER A 45 19.19 4.03 -5.17
C SER A 45 19.46 5.52 -4.90
N LYS A 46 20.36 6.10 -5.70
CA LYS A 46 20.80 7.51 -5.56
C LYS A 46 19.67 8.51 -5.83
N ILE A 47 18.74 8.14 -6.70
CA ILE A 47 17.61 8.99 -7.09
C ILE A 47 16.35 8.47 -6.44
N THR A 48 15.60 9.37 -5.82
CA THR A 48 14.27 9.08 -5.26
C THR A 48 13.23 9.86 -6.03
N ILE A 49 12.22 9.16 -6.56
CA ILE A 49 11.07 9.73 -7.25
C ILE A 49 9.83 9.44 -6.40
N GLU A 50 9.26 10.46 -5.76
CA GLU A 50 8.00 10.33 -5.02
C GLU A 50 6.86 10.83 -5.91
N ILE A 51 5.82 10.01 -6.06
CA ILE A 51 4.64 10.35 -6.87
C ILE A 51 3.44 10.45 -5.94
N TYR A 52 3.01 11.66 -5.64
CA TYR A 52 1.82 11.94 -4.82
C TYR A 52 0.57 11.90 -5.67
N SER A 53 -0.33 10.98 -5.35
CA SER A 53 -1.49 10.67 -6.18
C SER A 53 -2.78 10.49 -5.39
N SER A 54 -3.90 10.82 -6.02
CA SER A 54 -5.24 10.46 -5.57
C SER A 54 -5.84 9.41 -6.51
N LEU A 55 -6.45 8.38 -5.95
CA LEU A 55 -7.03 7.29 -6.75
C LEU A 55 -8.30 7.72 -7.51
N THR A 56 -8.89 8.86 -7.19
CA THR A 56 -10.02 9.45 -7.93
C THR A 56 -9.59 10.48 -8.99
N CYS A 57 -8.31 10.88 -9.02
CA CYS A 57 -7.82 11.89 -9.95
C CYS A 57 -7.52 11.30 -11.34
N PRO A 58 -8.18 11.77 -12.44
CA PRO A 58 -7.93 11.25 -13.79
C PRO A 58 -6.49 11.49 -14.30
N HIS A 59 -5.87 12.61 -13.93
CA HIS A 59 -4.48 12.88 -14.29
C HIS A 59 -3.51 11.95 -13.57
N CYS A 60 -3.84 11.50 -12.34
CA CYS A 60 -3.08 10.47 -11.64
C CYS A 60 -3.18 9.12 -12.35
N ALA A 61 -4.36 8.75 -12.83
CA ALA A 61 -4.53 7.54 -13.64
C ALA A 61 -3.64 7.58 -14.89
N LYS A 62 -3.60 8.73 -15.60
CA LYS A 62 -2.73 8.90 -16.77
C LYS A 62 -1.24 8.74 -16.41
N VAL A 63 -0.76 9.39 -15.36
CA VAL A 63 0.64 9.26 -14.92
C VAL A 63 0.95 7.82 -14.52
N HIS A 64 0.05 7.16 -13.80
CA HIS A 64 0.25 5.78 -13.35
C HIS A 64 0.30 4.80 -14.53
N LEU A 65 -0.63 4.90 -15.49
CA LEU A 65 -0.76 3.95 -16.59
C LEU A 65 0.19 4.22 -17.76
N GLU A 66 0.53 5.49 -18.03
CA GLU A 66 1.30 5.85 -19.22
C GLU A 66 2.76 6.25 -18.92
N VAL A 67 3.05 6.78 -17.70
CA VAL A 67 4.38 7.31 -17.38
C VAL A 67 5.15 6.38 -16.45
N LEU A 68 4.51 5.91 -15.37
CA LEU A 68 5.14 5.06 -14.36
C LEU A 68 5.83 3.82 -14.97
N PRO A 69 5.23 3.05 -15.91
CA PRO A 69 5.89 1.89 -16.50
C PRO A 69 7.22 2.22 -17.19
N GLY A 70 7.27 3.36 -17.87
CA GLY A 70 8.50 3.85 -18.52
C GLY A 70 9.57 4.24 -17.51
N LEU A 71 9.20 4.91 -16.41
CA LEU A 71 10.13 5.24 -15.32
C LEU A 71 10.67 3.98 -14.63
N ILE A 72 9.81 2.99 -14.38
CA ILE A 72 10.22 1.69 -13.83
C ILE A 72 11.24 1.04 -14.76
N SER A 73 10.93 0.95 -16.07
CA SER A 73 11.79 0.30 -17.04
C SER A 73 13.15 0.98 -17.16
N ASN A 74 13.17 2.32 -17.17
CA ASN A 74 14.39 3.08 -17.45
C ASN A 74 15.31 3.22 -16.23
N PHE A 75 14.77 3.27 -15.01
CA PHE A 75 15.56 3.72 -13.85
C PHE A 75 15.55 2.76 -12.67
N THR A 76 14.52 1.91 -12.47
CA THR A 76 14.49 1.04 -11.30
C THR A 76 15.17 -0.29 -11.52
N LYS A 77 15.14 -0.82 -12.75
CA LYS A 77 15.73 -2.12 -13.09
C LYS A 77 17.26 -2.14 -13.04
N ASN A 78 17.88 -0.99 -13.25
CA ASN A 78 19.34 -0.83 -13.20
C ASN A 78 19.83 -0.26 -11.85
N GLY A 79 18.93 -0.16 -10.83
CA GLY A 79 19.26 0.34 -9.50
C GLY A 79 19.50 1.86 -9.42
N GLU A 80 19.23 2.59 -10.49
CA GLU A 80 19.54 4.01 -10.59
C GLU A 80 18.60 4.89 -9.77
N ALA A 81 17.30 4.57 -9.80
CA ALA A 81 16.30 5.24 -9.02
C ALA A 81 15.38 4.27 -8.28
N LYS A 82 14.79 4.76 -7.19
CA LYS A 82 13.61 4.17 -6.56
C LYS A 82 12.41 5.09 -6.75
N ILE A 83 11.25 4.49 -6.94
CA ILE A 83 9.98 5.19 -7.05
C ILE A 83 9.15 4.87 -5.80
N ILE A 84 8.59 5.89 -5.17
CA ILE A 84 7.72 5.76 -3.99
C ILE A 84 6.35 6.30 -4.37
N LEU A 85 5.34 5.43 -4.35
CA LEU A 85 3.96 5.86 -4.57
C LEU A 85 3.39 6.36 -3.24
N LYS A 86 3.02 7.64 -3.21
CA LYS A 86 2.55 8.37 -2.02
C LYS A 86 1.07 8.66 -2.13
N ASP A 87 0.32 8.34 -1.08
CA ASP A 87 -1.10 8.65 -1.02
C ASP A 87 -1.33 10.16 -0.79
N PHE A 88 -2.21 10.73 -1.60
CA PHE A 88 -2.71 12.09 -1.44
C PHE A 88 -4.21 12.12 -1.77
N PRO A 89 -5.07 11.50 -0.95
CA PRO A 89 -6.50 11.41 -1.25
C PRO A 89 -7.15 12.79 -1.30
N LEU A 90 -7.92 13.06 -2.36
CA LEU A 90 -8.65 14.32 -2.54
C LEU A 90 -10.06 14.26 -1.95
N ASP A 91 -10.61 13.05 -1.78
CA ASP A 91 -11.96 12.80 -1.30
C ASP A 91 -12.04 11.47 -0.53
N LEU A 92 -13.22 11.18 0.04
CA LEU A 92 -13.46 9.96 0.81
C LEU A 92 -13.36 8.69 -0.03
N SER A 93 -13.74 8.75 -1.29
CA SER A 93 -13.65 7.58 -2.21
C SER A 93 -12.20 7.20 -2.48
N ALA A 94 -11.33 8.21 -2.69
CA ALA A 94 -9.90 8.02 -2.83
C ALA A 94 -9.27 7.47 -1.54
N LEU A 95 -9.70 7.97 -0.37
CA LEU A 95 -9.23 7.48 0.92
C LEU A 95 -9.59 6.01 1.13
N ASN A 96 -10.86 5.64 0.89
CA ASN A 96 -11.31 4.26 1.02
C ASN A 96 -10.55 3.32 0.05
N ALA A 97 -10.40 3.72 -1.21
CA ALA A 97 -9.64 2.95 -2.18
C ALA A 97 -8.16 2.79 -1.77
N ALA A 98 -7.53 3.82 -1.20
CA ALA A 98 -6.17 3.75 -0.68
C ALA A 98 -6.06 2.81 0.54
N LYS A 99 -7.05 2.83 1.46
CA LYS A 99 -7.13 1.87 2.58
C LYS A 99 -7.14 0.44 2.07
N ILE A 100 -7.94 0.15 1.06
CA ILE A 100 -8.01 -1.19 0.45
C ILE A 100 -6.68 -1.53 -0.26
N ALA A 101 -6.07 -0.60 -0.99
CA ALA A 101 -4.78 -0.83 -1.66
C ALA A 101 -3.69 -1.28 -0.67
N ARG A 102 -3.62 -0.65 0.51
CA ARG A 102 -2.65 -1.00 1.57
C ARG A 102 -2.95 -2.34 2.26
N CYS A 103 -4.15 -2.89 2.13
CA CYS A 103 -4.51 -4.23 2.61
C CYS A 103 -4.17 -5.35 1.62
N VAL A 104 -3.89 -5.02 0.38
CA VAL A 104 -3.38 -5.98 -0.62
C VAL A 104 -1.92 -6.31 -0.27
N SER A 105 -1.49 -7.56 -0.54
CA SER A 105 -0.08 -7.91 -0.32
C SER A 105 0.85 -7.04 -1.17
N LYS A 106 2.05 -6.74 -0.67
CA LYS A 106 3.01 -5.84 -1.36
C LYS A 106 3.32 -6.31 -2.78
N GLU A 107 3.41 -7.61 -2.99
CA GLU A 107 3.71 -8.21 -4.29
C GLU A 107 2.61 -7.96 -5.33
N LYS A 108 1.36 -7.79 -4.87
CA LYS A 108 0.19 -7.55 -5.74
C LYS A 108 -0.28 -6.10 -5.72
N MET A 109 0.30 -5.25 -4.87
CA MET A 109 -0.18 -3.88 -4.68
C MET A 109 -0.07 -3.06 -5.97
N LEU A 110 1.02 -3.17 -6.73
CA LEU A 110 1.18 -2.45 -8.00
C LEU A 110 0.10 -2.90 -9.01
N GLU A 111 -0.11 -4.21 -9.15
CA GLU A 111 -1.15 -4.76 -10.04
C GLU A 111 -2.56 -4.32 -9.62
N PHE A 112 -2.82 -4.23 -8.30
CA PHE A 112 -4.08 -3.69 -7.79
C PHE A 112 -4.25 -2.21 -8.15
N LEU A 113 -3.21 -1.39 -8.00
CA LEU A 113 -3.24 0.02 -8.37
C LEU A 113 -3.45 0.20 -9.89
N ASP A 114 -2.80 -0.62 -10.71
CA ASP A 114 -3.04 -0.65 -12.16
C ASP A 114 -4.53 -0.90 -12.45
N ARG A 115 -5.14 -1.88 -11.78
CA ARG A 115 -6.54 -2.24 -11.96
C ARG A 115 -7.49 -1.14 -11.47
N ILE A 116 -7.20 -0.52 -10.33
CA ILE A 116 -8.00 0.58 -9.78
C ILE A 116 -7.97 1.79 -10.72
N TYR A 117 -6.82 2.16 -11.26
CA TYR A 117 -6.72 3.28 -12.20
C TYR A 117 -7.35 2.94 -13.56
N LEU A 118 -7.14 1.74 -14.08
CA LEU A 118 -7.76 1.30 -15.33
C LEU A 118 -9.30 1.33 -15.25
N LYS A 119 -9.85 0.98 -14.10
CA LYS A 119 -11.28 0.95 -13.82
C LYS A 119 -11.83 2.23 -13.18
N GLN A 120 -11.02 3.29 -13.10
CA GLN A 120 -11.34 4.50 -12.34
C GLN A 120 -12.70 5.09 -12.75
N SER A 121 -12.97 5.24 -14.06
CA SER A 121 -14.22 5.79 -14.55
C SER A 121 -15.45 4.92 -14.23
N GLU A 122 -15.26 3.63 -13.91
CA GLU A 122 -16.34 2.72 -13.55
C GLU A 122 -16.66 2.79 -12.06
N TRP A 123 -15.64 2.70 -11.18
CA TRP A 123 -15.86 2.62 -9.75
C TRP A 123 -16.12 3.99 -9.09
N THR A 124 -15.61 5.09 -9.66
CA THR A 124 -15.87 6.44 -9.13
C THR A 124 -17.31 6.94 -9.39
N ARG A 125 -18.06 6.30 -10.27
CA ARG A 125 -19.45 6.65 -10.59
C ARG A 125 -20.41 5.90 -9.68
N GLY A 126 -20.65 6.40 -8.48
CA GLY A 126 -21.64 5.89 -7.55
C GLY A 126 -22.54 7.00 -7.04
N LYS A 127 -23.79 6.67 -6.68
CA LYS A 127 -24.74 7.64 -6.09
C LYS A 127 -24.34 8.07 -4.69
N ASN A 128 -23.60 7.21 -4.00
CA ASN A 128 -23.11 7.42 -2.64
C ASN A 128 -21.85 6.57 -2.38
N ILE A 129 -21.24 6.78 -1.23
CA ILE A 129 -20.00 6.09 -0.86
C ILE A 129 -20.17 4.57 -0.72
N LEU A 130 -21.34 4.09 -0.34
CA LEU A 130 -21.59 2.65 -0.21
C LEU A 130 -21.54 1.96 -1.56
N GLU A 131 -22.17 2.55 -2.59
CA GLU A 131 -22.15 2.04 -3.96
C GLU A 131 -20.74 2.06 -4.56
N ILE A 132 -19.95 3.10 -4.23
CA ILE A 132 -18.53 3.21 -4.62
C ILE A 132 -17.72 2.10 -3.94
N ASN A 133 -17.91 1.89 -2.64
CA ASN A 133 -17.22 0.85 -1.88
C ASN A 133 -17.53 -0.55 -2.43
N GLU A 134 -18.78 -0.84 -2.81
CA GLU A 134 -19.13 -2.12 -3.43
C GLU A 134 -18.39 -2.36 -4.77
N LYS A 135 -18.16 -1.31 -5.56
CA LYS A 135 -17.38 -1.42 -6.80
C LYS A 135 -15.90 -1.66 -6.51
N ILE A 136 -15.34 -1.00 -5.49
CA ILE A 136 -13.96 -1.24 -5.05
C ILE A 136 -13.83 -2.67 -4.49
N LYS A 137 -14.80 -3.14 -3.69
CA LYS A 137 -14.87 -4.50 -3.16
C LYS A 137 -14.80 -5.54 -4.28
N LYS A 138 -15.59 -5.35 -5.33
CA LYS A 138 -15.59 -6.23 -6.50
C LYS A 138 -14.24 -6.27 -7.23
N ILE A 139 -13.50 -5.17 -7.27
CA ILE A 139 -12.15 -5.15 -7.85
C ILE A 139 -11.18 -5.89 -6.92
N SER A 140 -11.23 -5.60 -5.62
CA SER A 140 -10.27 -6.10 -4.63
C SER A 140 -10.40 -7.60 -4.35
N SER A 141 -11.56 -8.21 -4.61
CA SER A 141 -11.78 -9.65 -4.46
C SER A 141 -10.79 -10.50 -5.27
N ASN A 142 -10.38 -10.01 -6.45
CA ASN A 142 -9.37 -10.67 -7.29
C ASN A 142 -7.95 -10.61 -6.72
N PHE A 143 -7.74 -9.82 -5.66
CA PHE A 143 -6.45 -9.59 -5.01
C PHE A 143 -6.37 -10.19 -3.60
N GLY A 144 -7.30 -11.10 -3.26
CA GLY A 144 -7.33 -11.78 -1.97
C GLY A 144 -7.92 -10.96 -0.83
N ILE A 145 -8.79 -10.01 -1.17
CA ILE A 145 -9.60 -9.24 -0.22
C ILE A 145 -11.04 -9.75 -0.31
N ASP A 146 -11.43 -10.65 0.59
CA ASP A 146 -12.82 -11.08 0.76
C ASP A 146 -13.66 -10.01 1.47
N ASP A 147 -14.96 -10.25 1.62
CA ASP A 147 -15.90 -9.29 2.19
C ASP A 147 -15.52 -8.91 3.62
N GLN A 148 -15.17 -9.88 4.46
CA GLN A 148 -14.78 -9.63 5.84
C GLN A 148 -13.49 -8.80 5.93
N LYS A 149 -12.49 -9.16 5.14
CA LYS A 149 -11.24 -8.43 5.07
C LYS A 149 -11.44 -7.02 4.51
N PHE A 150 -12.32 -6.83 3.53
CA PHE A 150 -12.67 -5.52 2.99
C PHE A 150 -13.21 -4.59 4.09
N ASP A 151 -14.17 -5.07 4.87
CA ASP A 151 -14.78 -4.29 5.94
C ASP A 151 -13.76 -3.96 7.06
N LEU A 152 -12.90 -4.92 7.42
CA LEU A 152 -11.79 -4.69 8.36
C LEU A 152 -10.80 -3.64 7.84
N CYS A 153 -10.47 -3.67 6.55
CA CYS A 153 -9.56 -2.69 5.94
C CYS A 153 -10.18 -1.28 5.91
N LEU A 154 -11.48 -1.17 5.66
CA LEU A 154 -12.18 0.13 5.74
C LEU A 154 -12.25 0.67 7.16
N ALA A 155 -12.36 -0.20 8.17
CA ALA A 155 -12.40 0.17 9.59
C ALA A 155 -11.01 0.42 10.21
N ASP A 156 -9.91 0.16 9.49
CA ASP A 156 -8.55 0.31 10.01
C ASP A 156 -8.17 1.80 10.13
N GLU A 157 -8.35 2.35 11.35
CA GLU A 157 -8.04 3.74 11.69
C GLU A 157 -6.53 4.04 11.58
N LYS A 158 -5.68 3.08 11.93
CA LYS A 158 -4.22 3.26 11.84
C LYS A 158 -3.77 3.39 10.39
N ASN A 159 -4.35 2.60 9.50
CA ASN A 159 -4.07 2.70 8.07
C ASN A 159 -4.58 4.03 7.50
N GLU A 160 -5.76 4.48 7.93
CA GLU A 160 -6.30 5.80 7.57
C GLU A 160 -5.37 6.93 8.02
N GLU A 161 -4.90 6.89 9.27
CA GLU A 161 -3.96 7.89 9.81
C GLU A 161 -2.68 7.97 8.96
N LEU A 162 -2.09 6.83 8.58
CA LEU A 162 -0.89 6.80 7.74
C LEU A 162 -1.11 7.43 6.36
N ILE A 163 -2.28 7.18 5.75
CA ILE A 163 -2.64 7.76 4.45
C ILE A 163 -2.83 9.27 4.57
N LEU A 164 -3.55 9.73 5.58
CA LEU A 164 -3.78 11.15 5.83
C LEU A 164 -2.48 11.86 6.21
N GLN A 165 -1.59 11.20 6.97
CA GLN A 165 -0.27 11.73 7.31
C GLN A 165 0.58 11.93 6.05
N SER A 166 0.57 10.98 5.09
CA SER A 166 1.24 11.15 3.80
C SER A 166 0.79 12.42 3.06
N ARG A 167 -0.52 12.69 3.06
CA ARG A 167 -1.08 13.93 2.49
C ARG A 167 -0.61 15.18 3.23
N ILE A 168 -0.64 15.15 4.57
CA ILE A 168 -0.21 16.28 5.42
C ILE A 168 1.28 16.56 5.20
N ASP A 169 2.11 15.54 5.17
CA ASP A 169 3.55 15.68 4.97
C ASP A 169 3.87 16.22 3.57
N GLY A 170 3.21 15.72 2.54
CA GLY A 170 3.34 16.25 1.19
C GLY A 170 2.97 17.72 1.10
N SER A 171 1.85 18.12 1.73
CA SER A 171 1.43 19.52 1.78
C SER A 171 2.42 20.40 2.54
N LYS A 172 2.89 19.97 3.71
CA LYS A 172 3.81 20.76 4.54
C LYS A 172 5.22 20.82 3.96
N LYS A 173 5.78 19.69 3.54
CA LYS A 173 7.18 19.58 3.12
C LYS A 173 7.40 20.10 1.70
N HIS A 174 6.45 19.87 0.80
CA HIS A 174 6.62 20.14 -0.62
C HIS A 174 5.58 21.13 -1.18
N SER A 175 4.75 21.74 -0.32
CA SER A 175 3.67 22.66 -0.73
C SER A 175 2.75 22.03 -1.78
N ILE A 176 2.43 20.73 -1.62
CA ILE A 176 1.54 20.02 -2.54
C ILE A 176 0.10 20.45 -2.27
N ASN A 177 -0.59 20.93 -3.29
CA ASN A 177 -1.99 21.36 -3.27
C ASN A 177 -2.83 20.73 -4.39
N SER A 178 -2.21 19.93 -5.26
CA SER A 178 -2.86 19.24 -6.38
C SER A 178 -2.16 17.92 -6.69
N THR A 179 -2.87 17.03 -7.39
CA THR A 179 -2.36 15.73 -7.84
C THR A 179 -2.53 15.55 -9.35
N PRO A 180 -1.65 14.81 -10.01
CA PRO A 180 -0.42 14.24 -9.46
C PRO A 180 0.62 15.31 -9.16
N THR A 181 1.50 15.09 -8.18
CA THR A 181 2.72 15.86 -7.96
C THR A 181 3.91 14.92 -7.86
N ILE A 182 4.97 15.21 -8.61
CA ILE A 182 6.21 14.41 -8.62
C ILE A 182 7.30 15.20 -7.89
N ILE A 183 7.96 14.55 -6.95
CA ILE A 183 9.12 15.05 -6.21
C ILE A 183 10.32 14.20 -6.60
N ILE A 184 11.40 14.82 -7.05
CA ILE A 184 12.65 14.13 -7.40
C ILE A 184 13.77 14.67 -6.51
N ASN A 185 14.39 13.81 -5.71
CA ASN A 185 15.42 14.20 -4.73
C ASN A 185 15.02 15.41 -3.89
N ASN A 186 13.83 15.36 -3.28
CA ASN A 186 13.22 16.43 -2.46
C ASN A 186 12.87 17.72 -3.20
N LYS A 187 12.98 17.79 -4.54
CA LYS A 187 12.60 18.97 -5.34
C LYS A 187 11.34 18.66 -6.13
N LYS A 188 10.39 19.61 -6.10
CA LYS A 188 9.16 19.51 -6.89
C LYS A 188 9.52 19.61 -8.38
N TYR A 189 9.15 18.59 -9.16
CA TYR A 189 9.28 18.59 -10.59
C TYR A 189 8.14 19.38 -11.22
N SER A 190 8.45 20.34 -12.09
CA SER A 190 7.49 21.33 -12.63
C SER A 190 7.30 21.28 -14.15
N ASP A 191 8.06 20.43 -14.85
CA ASP A 191 7.91 20.26 -16.29
C ASP A 191 6.80 19.24 -16.64
N ASN A 192 6.66 18.88 -17.92
CA ASN A 192 5.63 17.94 -18.36
C ASN A 192 5.83 16.55 -17.78
N TYR A 193 4.77 15.92 -17.33
CA TYR A 193 4.78 14.54 -16.82
C TYR A 193 4.79 13.55 -17.98
N THR A 194 5.90 13.50 -18.70
CA THR A 194 6.19 12.49 -19.72
C THR A 194 7.44 11.72 -19.36
N VAL A 195 7.56 10.47 -19.80
CA VAL A 195 8.78 9.68 -19.58
C VAL A 195 10.00 10.42 -20.11
N LYS A 196 9.89 11.02 -21.32
CA LYS A 196 10.97 11.77 -21.98
C LYS A 196 11.48 12.95 -21.13
N ASP A 197 10.57 13.81 -20.66
CA ASP A 197 10.95 15.03 -19.95
C ASP A 197 11.49 14.71 -18.55
N ILE A 198 10.87 13.74 -17.85
CA ILE A 198 11.37 13.28 -16.55
C ILE A 198 12.74 12.63 -16.70
N SER A 199 12.97 11.79 -17.74
CA SER A 199 14.27 11.19 -18.01
C SER A 199 15.33 12.27 -18.27
N LYS A 200 15.02 13.27 -19.09
CA LYS A 200 15.93 14.39 -19.35
C LYS A 200 16.29 15.17 -18.09
N TYR A 201 15.33 15.35 -17.17
CA TYR A 201 15.59 15.99 -15.88
C TYR A 201 16.51 15.14 -15.01
N ILE A 202 16.23 13.83 -14.92
CA ILE A 202 17.04 12.89 -14.13
C ILE A 202 18.48 12.89 -14.63
N GLU A 203 18.72 12.84 -15.96
CA GLU A 203 20.06 12.88 -16.54
C GLU A 203 20.87 14.15 -16.18
N LYS A 204 20.18 15.28 -15.96
CA LYS A 204 20.84 16.55 -15.57
C LYS A 204 21.25 16.60 -14.10
N ILE A 205 20.65 15.76 -13.23
CA ILE A 205 20.90 15.80 -11.79
C ILE A 205 21.75 14.62 -11.30
N LYS A 206 22.16 13.74 -12.20
CA LYS A 206 23.15 12.68 -11.97
C LYS A 206 24.53 13.28 -11.80
#